data_fc5af628515420f07741dbe3f4fc2f65
#
_entry.id   fc5af628515420f07741dbe3f4fc2f65
#
_cell.length_a   1.000
_cell.length_b   1.000
_cell.length_c   1.000
_cell.angle_alpha   90.00
_cell.angle_beta   90.00
_cell.angle_gamma   90.00
#
_symmetry.space_group_name_H-M   'P 1'
#
loop_
_entity.id
_entity.type
_entity.pdbx_description
1 polymer ?
#
loop_
_entity_poly.entity_id
_entity_poly.type
_entity_poly.pdbx_seq_one_letter_code
_entity_poly.pdbx_strand_id
1 'polypeptide(L)'
;MRRHFLILLTSAILLISFGISTAVTLRTMDRLVKENNRENSVIFANEVGNAVMDIFSEAVAVSRAMNNTFLQSLLADEYNLTPQQKDELIKKYLMEIIDKFGYATAFLADDRTMTYYAETGFTKTIDPSNPDDDWYVPFKESGKLYELNVDNDQANNNRMTIYINSRMKDSHNNFIGVCGVGVPIKLVVQMLQNMEIQNSIYIKLVAPDGTVRVGRTGQIVMQRTEQELKEILKDYVYSEPYMYNVKDSDGYTIIKYIPDCQWFVVIDYAGGKTSNFSTVLFRNLLFCLIITMAVLIVINFVLDRFTKNTEKFVEEALVDQLTGFKNRRAYQTELEKLNESGIVPNLCVASMDINGLKVTNDSFGHMAGDDLIMGCAQIIKEMFSENGWKVFRTGGDEFIAIINHPIKDIEVLIQDFKTRQQYFDHEQIKELSISVGIAQGKDHAEITRAEDLIKIADKRMYSDKEIYYSDARHERRNR
;
A
#
# COMPACT_ATOMS: atom_id res chain seq x y z
N MET A 1 -21.21 25.89 -6.70
CA MET A 1 -20.20 26.08 -5.63
C MET A 1 -20.11 24.89 -4.66
N ARG A 2 -21.19 24.44 -4.00
CA ARG A 2 -21.20 23.29 -3.06
C ARG A 2 -20.72 21.96 -3.65
N ARG A 3 -21.04 21.62 -4.92
CA ARG A 3 -20.64 20.38 -5.59
C ARG A 3 -19.11 20.29 -5.78
N HIS A 4 -18.49 21.37 -6.27
CA HIS A 4 -17.03 21.41 -6.45
C HIS A 4 -16.28 21.36 -5.11
N PHE A 5 -16.84 22.00 -4.08
CA PHE A 5 -16.27 21.95 -2.72
C PHE A 5 -16.31 20.52 -2.14
N LEU A 6 -17.42 19.80 -2.29
CA LEU A 6 -17.53 18.40 -1.83
C LEU A 6 -16.54 17.47 -2.56
N ILE A 7 -16.41 17.60 -3.88
CA ILE A 7 -15.44 16.81 -4.66
C ILE A 7 -14.02 17.12 -4.23
N LEU A 8 -13.65 18.38 -4.04
CA LEU A 8 -12.33 18.78 -3.56
C LEU A 8 -12.05 18.27 -2.15
N LEU A 9 -13.03 18.36 -1.25
CA LEU A 9 -12.89 17.89 0.12
C LEU A 9 -12.71 16.37 0.19
N THR A 10 -13.53 15.61 -0.53
CA THR A 10 -13.39 14.14 -0.59
C THR A 10 -12.09 13.70 -1.22
N SER A 11 -11.65 14.39 -2.29
CA SER A 11 -10.33 14.13 -2.91
C SER A 11 -9.18 14.41 -1.96
N ALA A 12 -9.24 15.52 -1.21
CA ALA A 12 -8.22 15.86 -0.22
C ALA A 12 -8.14 14.83 0.92
N ILE A 13 -9.30 14.40 1.46
CA ILE A 13 -9.37 13.37 2.51
C ILE A 13 -8.79 12.05 2.02
N LEU A 14 -9.13 11.62 0.79
CA LEU A 14 -8.60 10.40 0.19
C LEU A 14 -7.08 10.47 0.00
N LEU A 15 -6.55 11.59 -0.50
CA LEU A 15 -5.12 11.79 -0.68
C LEU A 15 -4.36 11.79 0.65
N ILE A 16 -4.89 12.46 1.69
CA ILE A 16 -4.27 12.48 3.02
C ILE A 16 -4.30 11.08 3.64
N SER A 17 -5.43 10.40 3.62
CA SER A 17 -5.59 9.04 4.14
C SER A 17 -4.63 8.07 3.44
N PHE A 18 -4.49 8.21 2.13
CA PHE A 18 -3.56 7.44 1.33
C PHE A 18 -2.10 7.74 1.67
N GLY A 19 -1.74 9.01 1.81
CA GLY A 19 -0.39 9.42 2.23
C GLY A 19 -0.01 8.82 3.59
N ILE A 20 -0.91 8.86 4.56
CA ILE A 20 -0.71 8.25 5.89
C ILE A 20 -0.55 6.72 5.77
N SER A 21 -1.45 6.05 5.04
CA SER A 21 -1.40 4.59 4.84
C SER A 21 -0.08 4.16 4.18
N THR A 22 0.35 4.88 3.14
CA THR A 22 1.62 4.62 2.45
C THR A 22 2.81 4.81 3.39
N ALA A 23 2.84 5.89 4.17
CA ALA A 23 3.92 6.15 5.12
C ALA A 23 4.00 5.07 6.21
N VAL A 24 2.85 4.60 6.73
CA VAL A 24 2.79 3.49 7.69
C VAL A 24 3.27 2.19 7.07
N THR A 25 2.81 1.87 5.86
CA THR A 25 3.23 0.65 5.13
C THR A 25 4.74 0.65 4.89
N LEU A 26 5.30 1.79 4.46
CA LEU A 26 6.74 1.94 4.23
C LEU A 26 7.56 1.70 5.50
N ARG A 27 7.16 2.32 6.62
CA ARG A 27 7.84 2.12 7.91
C ARG A 27 7.73 0.68 8.39
N THR A 28 6.57 0.06 8.21
CA THR A 28 6.35 -1.34 8.60
C THR A 28 7.17 -2.29 7.75
N MET A 29 7.22 -2.08 6.42
CA MET A 29 8.06 -2.87 5.52
C MET A 29 9.55 -2.72 5.82
N ASP A 30 10.04 -1.49 6.03
CA ASP A 30 11.45 -1.27 6.39
C ASP A 30 11.82 -2.03 7.67
N ARG A 31 10.95 -1.95 8.69
CA ARG A 31 11.16 -2.70 9.94
C ARG A 31 11.14 -4.22 9.72
N LEU A 32 10.13 -4.74 9.00
CA LEU A 32 10.01 -6.17 8.74
C LEU A 32 11.18 -6.70 7.90
N VAL A 33 11.63 -5.95 6.89
CA VAL A 33 12.80 -6.32 6.09
C VAL A 33 14.06 -6.35 6.96
N LYS A 34 14.26 -5.36 7.83
CA LYS A 34 15.40 -5.33 8.75
C LYS A 34 15.36 -6.49 9.74
N GLU A 35 14.21 -6.78 10.34
CA GLU A 35 14.04 -7.92 11.26
C GLU A 35 14.27 -9.26 10.55
N ASN A 36 13.66 -9.47 9.38
CA ASN A 36 13.82 -10.69 8.60
C ASN A 36 15.27 -10.89 8.12
N ASN A 37 15.92 -9.80 7.68
CA ASN A 37 17.34 -9.86 7.31
C ASN A 37 18.21 -10.20 8.52
N ARG A 38 17.89 -9.68 9.70
CA ARG A 38 18.60 -9.99 10.93
C ARG A 38 18.47 -11.48 11.29
N GLU A 39 17.24 -12.01 11.30
CA GLU A 39 17.02 -13.44 11.61
C GLU A 39 17.71 -14.36 10.60
N ASN A 40 17.53 -14.10 9.31
CA ASN A 40 18.18 -14.87 8.25
C ASN A 40 19.71 -14.81 8.34
N SER A 41 20.25 -13.68 8.73
CA SER A 41 21.69 -13.50 8.87
C SER A 41 22.26 -14.25 10.07
N VAL A 42 21.53 -14.36 11.17
CA VAL A 42 21.90 -15.20 12.30
C VAL A 42 21.87 -16.68 11.92
N ILE A 43 20.84 -17.11 11.19
CA ILE A 43 20.74 -18.48 10.67
C ILE A 43 21.92 -18.77 9.74
N PHE A 44 22.23 -17.85 8.84
CA PHE A 44 23.33 -17.97 7.91
C PHE A 44 24.69 -17.99 8.61
N ALA A 45 24.90 -17.18 9.64
CA ALA A 45 26.13 -17.23 10.44
C ALA A 45 26.31 -18.58 11.15
N ASN A 46 25.20 -19.19 11.58
CA ASN A 46 25.23 -20.55 12.12
C ASN A 46 25.57 -21.58 11.04
N GLU A 47 25.01 -21.44 9.84
CA GLU A 47 25.31 -22.33 8.71
C GLU A 47 26.79 -22.27 8.31
N VAL A 48 27.35 -21.07 8.16
CA VAL A 48 28.77 -20.86 7.88
C VAL A 48 29.62 -21.42 9.01
N GLY A 49 29.27 -21.14 10.27
CA GLY A 49 29.97 -21.67 11.43
C GLY A 49 29.99 -23.18 11.47
N ASN A 50 28.85 -23.81 11.19
CA ASN A 50 28.78 -25.29 11.13
C ASN A 50 29.62 -25.85 9.98
N ALA A 51 29.54 -25.25 8.79
CA ALA A 51 30.36 -25.68 7.65
C ALA A 51 31.88 -25.58 7.92
N VAL A 52 32.31 -24.52 8.61
CA VAL A 52 33.70 -24.38 9.06
C VAL A 52 34.02 -25.43 10.14
N MET A 53 33.12 -25.65 11.09
CA MET A 53 33.29 -26.63 12.15
C MET A 53 33.42 -28.06 11.58
N ASP A 54 32.59 -28.42 10.58
CA ASP A 54 32.66 -29.75 9.92
C ASP A 54 34.01 -30.02 9.29
N ILE A 55 34.70 -29.00 8.74
CA ILE A 55 36.04 -29.15 8.18
C ILE A 55 37.08 -29.38 9.28
N PHE A 56 36.96 -28.66 10.40
CA PHE A 56 38.03 -28.67 11.42
C PHE A 56 37.81 -29.66 12.56
N SER A 57 36.59 -30.02 12.92
CA SER A 57 36.30 -30.91 14.04
C SER A 57 36.93 -32.29 13.86
N GLU A 58 36.84 -32.86 12.65
CA GLU A 58 37.48 -34.11 12.34
C GLU A 58 39.02 -33.99 12.38
N ALA A 59 39.57 -32.91 11.80
CA ALA A 59 40.99 -32.67 11.79
C ALA A 59 41.59 -32.48 13.21
N VAL A 60 40.83 -31.77 14.09
CA VAL A 60 41.17 -31.63 15.51
C VAL A 60 41.11 -32.98 16.23
N ALA A 61 40.08 -33.79 15.99
CA ALA A 61 39.94 -35.11 16.59
C ALA A 61 41.07 -36.05 16.16
N VAL A 62 41.43 -36.09 14.88
CA VAL A 62 42.53 -36.89 14.36
C VAL A 62 43.85 -36.41 14.93
N SER A 63 44.15 -35.12 14.89
CA SER A 63 45.39 -34.55 15.46
C SER A 63 45.55 -34.89 16.95
N ARG A 64 44.46 -34.82 17.72
CA ARG A 64 44.46 -35.21 19.14
C ARG A 64 44.66 -36.72 19.34
N ALA A 65 44.09 -37.58 18.48
CA ALA A 65 44.23 -39.02 18.51
C ALA A 65 45.66 -39.48 18.13
N MET A 66 46.43 -38.66 17.44
CA MET A 66 47.81 -38.89 17.16
C MET A 66 48.69 -38.92 18.44
N ASN A 67 48.30 -38.27 19.53
CA ASN A 67 48.89 -38.36 20.83
C ASN A 67 48.57 -39.75 21.49
N ASN A 68 49.02 -40.81 20.94
CA ASN A 68 48.76 -42.17 21.39
C ASN A 68 50.05 -42.86 21.94
N THR A 69 49.84 -43.99 22.60
CA THR A 69 50.91 -44.74 23.23
C THR A 69 52.01 -45.10 22.25
N PHE A 70 51.72 -45.43 20.99
CA PHE A 70 52.69 -45.75 19.98
C PHE A 70 53.69 -44.62 19.74
N LEU A 71 53.19 -43.40 19.46
CA LEU A 71 54.06 -42.23 19.24
C LEU A 71 54.79 -41.83 20.54
N GLN A 72 54.11 -41.92 21.70
CA GLN A 72 54.74 -41.65 23.00
C GLN A 72 55.98 -42.57 23.24
N SER A 73 55.79 -43.88 23.09
CA SER A 73 56.91 -44.87 23.23
C SER A 73 58.02 -44.71 22.18
N LEU A 74 57.60 -44.28 20.95
CA LEU A 74 58.56 -44.01 19.87
C LEU A 74 59.41 -42.77 20.16
N LEU A 75 58.86 -41.72 20.71
CA LEU A 75 59.58 -40.52 21.12
C LEU A 75 60.43 -40.78 22.40
N ALA A 76 59.94 -41.61 23.28
CA ALA A 76 60.69 -42.02 24.47
C ALA A 76 61.89 -43.00 24.20
N ASP A 77 62.12 -43.42 22.94
CA ASP A 77 63.12 -44.39 22.50
C ASP A 77 62.95 -45.77 23.15
N GLU A 78 61.72 -46.13 23.56
CA GLU A 78 61.46 -47.44 24.21
C GLU A 78 61.71 -48.65 23.28
N TYR A 79 61.69 -48.45 21.96
CA TYR A 79 61.86 -49.47 20.94
C TYR A 79 63.34 -49.73 20.58
N ASN A 80 64.31 -48.98 21.14
CA ASN A 80 65.78 -49.12 20.86
C ASN A 80 66.06 -49.09 19.34
N LEU A 81 65.45 -48.20 18.54
CA LEU A 81 65.62 -48.11 17.11
C LEU A 81 66.83 -47.24 16.74
N THR A 82 67.45 -47.54 15.57
CA THR A 82 68.38 -46.57 14.99
C THR A 82 67.63 -45.29 14.55
N PRO A 83 68.31 -44.13 14.45
CA PRO A 83 67.69 -42.90 13.96
C PRO A 83 66.95 -43.10 12.63
N GLN A 84 67.52 -43.81 11.67
CA GLN A 84 66.89 -44.08 10.37
C GLN A 84 65.64 -44.95 10.49
N GLN A 85 65.64 -45.96 11.36
CA GLN A 85 64.47 -46.80 11.60
C GLN A 85 63.35 -46.02 12.28
N LYS A 86 63.69 -45.08 13.18
CA LYS A 86 62.75 -44.20 13.83
C LYS A 86 62.13 -43.29 12.80
N ASP A 87 62.94 -42.64 11.94
CA ASP A 87 62.47 -41.74 10.89
C ASP A 87 61.51 -42.45 9.90
N GLU A 88 61.86 -43.64 9.45
CA GLU A 88 60.99 -44.44 8.56
C GLU A 88 59.69 -44.83 9.22
N LEU A 89 59.69 -45.16 10.50
CA LEU A 89 58.51 -45.57 11.23
C LEU A 89 57.57 -44.38 11.46
N ILE A 90 58.11 -43.19 11.79
CA ILE A 90 57.34 -41.92 11.88
C ILE A 90 56.72 -41.58 10.53
N LYS A 91 57.52 -41.61 9.47
CA LYS A 91 57.06 -41.38 8.11
C LYS A 91 55.86 -42.26 7.74
N LYS A 92 56.06 -43.59 7.97
CA LYS A 92 55.01 -44.58 7.67
C LYS A 92 53.70 -44.25 8.44
N TYR A 93 53.80 -43.94 9.73
CA TYR A 93 52.66 -43.57 10.55
C TYR A 93 51.96 -42.32 10.03
N LEU A 94 52.69 -41.28 9.68
CA LEU A 94 52.15 -40.05 9.14
C LEU A 94 51.46 -40.28 7.78
N MET A 95 52.07 -41.14 6.91
CA MET A 95 51.42 -41.52 5.63
C MET A 95 50.13 -42.31 5.85
N GLU A 96 50.11 -43.24 6.84
CA GLU A 96 48.85 -43.96 7.18
C GLU A 96 47.74 -43.03 7.65
N ILE A 97 48.01 -41.91 8.35
CA ILE A 97 47.06 -40.89 8.73
C ILE A 97 46.50 -40.19 7.48
N ILE A 98 47.37 -39.80 6.55
CA ILE A 98 46.96 -39.16 5.31
C ILE A 98 46.10 -40.09 4.45
N ASP A 99 46.54 -41.32 4.23
CA ASP A 99 45.83 -42.30 3.40
C ASP A 99 44.45 -42.64 3.97
N LYS A 100 44.33 -42.67 5.29
CA LYS A 100 43.09 -43.02 5.97
C LYS A 100 42.07 -41.87 5.99
N PHE A 101 42.53 -40.63 6.17
CA PHE A 101 41.66 -39.49 6.42
C PHE A 101 41.68 -38.43 5.30
N GLY A 102 42.62 -38.52 4.33
CA GLY A 102 42.67 -37.64 3.16
C GLY A 102 43.18 -36.22 3.42
N TYR A 103 43.97 -36.01 4.46
CA TYR A 103 44.59 -34.70 4.73
C TYR A 103 45.74 -34.38 3.76
N ALA A 104 46.06 -33.07 3.65
CA ALA A 104 47.10 -32.60 2.75
C ALA A 104 48.51 -32.89 3.31
N THR A 105 48.65 -32.93 4.61
CA THR A 105 49.91 -33.17 5.32
C THR A 105 49.64 -33.71 6.72
N ALA A 106 50.57 -34.45 7.26
CA ALA A 106 50.62 -34.84 8.67
C ALA A 106 52.04 -34.65 9.19
N PHE A 107 52.19 -34.24 10.42
CA PHE A 107 53.52 -33.92 11.00
C PHE A 107 53.66 -34.32 12.46
N LEU A 108 54.90 -34.41 12.88
CA LEU A 108 55.29 -34.61 14.25
C LEU A 108 56.50 -33.73 14.57
N ALA A 109 56.51 -33.06 15.70
CA ALA A 109 57.64 -32.31 16.25
C ALA A 109 58.01 -32.88 17.59
N ASP A 110 59.22 -33.45 17.69
CA ASP A 110 59.78 -34.02 18.90
C ASP A 110 60.48 -32.93 19.73
N ASP A 111 60.03 -32.64 20.94
CA ASP A 111 60.55 -31.57 21.81
C ASP A 111 61.96 -31.90 22.35
N ARG A 112 62.29 -33.19 22.50
CA ARG A 112 63.55 -33.61 23.04
C ARG A 112 64.68 -33.40 22.04
N THR A 113 64.43 -33.72 20.76
CA THR A 113 65.47 -33.64 19.70
C THR A 113 65.27 -32.33 18.88
N MET A 114 64.24 -31.56 19.11
CA MET A 114 63.85 -30.39 18.32
C MET A 114 63.80 -30.77 16.83
N THR A 115 63.27 -31.94 16.51
CA THR A 115 63.13 -32.42 15.13
C THR A 115 61.71 -32.39 14.67
N TYR A 116 61.49 -31.80 13.52
CA TYR A 116 60.18 -31.79 12.79
C TYR A 116 60.21 -32.90 11.72
N TYR A 117 59.18 -33.70 11.67
CA TYR A 117 58.97 -34.80 10.72
C TYR A 117 57.65 -34.51 9.91
N ALA A 118 57.75 -34.77 8.61
CA ALA A 118 56.55 -34.76 7.74
C ALA A 118 56.35 -36.08 7.02
N GLU A 119 55.17 -36.37 6.52
CA GLU A 119 54.81 -37.60 5.80
C GLU A 119 55.64 -37.84 4.53
N THR A 120 56.12 -36.76 3.89
CA THR A 120 56.98 -36.83 2.71
C THR A 120 58.37 -37.44 3.02
N GLY A 121 58.75 -37.61 4.31
CA GLY A 121 60.05 -37.89 4.78
C GLY A 121 60.93 -36.65 4.94
N PHE A 122 60.36 -35.46 4.81
CA PHE A 122 61.03 -34.21 5.14
C PHE A 122 61.25 -34.12 6.64
N THR A 123 62.47 -33.80 7.01
CA THR A 123 62.86 -33.53 8.39
C THR A 123 63.68 -32.26 8.47
N LYS A 124 63.52 -31.52 9.54
CA LYS A 124 64.32 -30.33 9.85
C LYS A 124 64.50 -30.17 11.35
N THR A 125 65.55 -29.47 11.77
CA THR A 125 65.66 -29.01 13.16
C THR A 125 64.80 -27.81 13.36
N ILE A 126 63.98 -27.81 14.41
CA ILE A 126 63.15 -26.64 14.82
C ILE A 126 64.10 -25.61 15.43
N ASP A 127 64.17 -24.43 14.82
CA ASP A 127 64.96 -23.32 15.31
C ASP A 127 64.03 -22.17 15.72
N PRO A 128 63.83 -21.92 17.02
CA PRO A 128 62.97 -20.88 17.50
C PRO A 128 63.31 -19.42 17.03
N SER A 129 64.56 -19.26 16.51
CA SER A 129 65.02 -17.99 15.95
C SER A 129 64.59 -17.80 14.47
N ASN A 130 64.18 -18.91 13.82
CA ASN A 130 63.69 -18.88 12.44
C ASN A 130 62.20 -18.49 12.38
N PRO A 131 61.83 -17.50 11.60
CA PRO A 131 60.41 -17.10 11.42
C PRO A 131 59.49 -18.26 11.00
N ASP A 132 60.00 -19.25 10.31
CA ASP A 132 59.24 -20.45 9.88
C ASP A 132 58.93 -21.41 11.03
N ASP A 133 59.55 -21.23 12.18
CA ASP A 133 59.38 -22.07 13.38
C ASP A 133 58.84 -21.25 14.59
N ASP A 134 58.49 -20.01 14.37
CA ASP A 134 58.04 -19.08 15.42
C ASP A 134 56.77 -19.52 16.14
N TRP A 135 55.99 -20.43 15.54
CA TRP A 135 54.78 -21.03 16.09
C TRP A 135 55.04 -21.97 17.27
N TYR A 136 56.23 -22.58 17.35
CA TYR A 136 56.48 -23.71 18.24
C TYR A 136 56.55 -23.29 19.72
N VAL A 137 57.38 -22.32 20.05
CA VAL A 137 57.58 -21.86 21.45
C VAL A 137 56.28 -21.24 22.02
N PRO A 138 55.59 -20.33 21.35
CA PRO A 138 54.32 -19.80 21.85
C PRO A 138 53.29 -20.90 22.07
N PHE A 139 53.18 -21.90 21.18
CA PHE A 139 52.27 -23.02 21.36
C PHE A 139 52.64 -23.86 22.59
N LYS A 140 53.92 -24.19 22.75
CA LYS A 140 54.43 -24.92 23.92
C LYS A 140 54.13 -24.19 25.24
N GLU A 141 54.34 -22.89 25.29
CA GLU A 141 54.11 -22.05 26.48
C GLU A 141 52.61 -21.76 26.75
N SER A 142 51.79 -21.75 25.72
CA SER A 142 50.35 -21.41 25.84
C SER A 142 49.58 -22.40 26.74
N GLY A 143 50.09 -23.60 26.96
CA GLY A 143 49.37 -24.65 27.69
C GLY A 143 48.14 -25.21 26.99
N LYS A 144 47.76 -24.71 25.82
CA LYS A 144 46.61 -25.17 25.05
C LYS A 144 46.73 -26.62 24.65
N LEU A 145 45.60 -27.33 24.56
CA LEU A 145 45.58 -28.73 24.10
C LEU A 145 45.81 -28.82 22.59
N TYR A 146 45.31 -27.83 21.83
CA TYR A 146 45.58 -27.71 20.41
C TYR A 146 45.41 -26.23 19.99
N GLU A 147 45.92 -25.90 18.81
CA GLU A 147 45.77 -24.59 18.19
C GLU A 147 45.79 -24.75 16.67
N LEU A 148 45.05 -23.89 15.97
CA LEU A 148 45.10 -23.80 14.52
C LEU A 148 46.04 -22.68 14.11
N ASN A 149 46.96 -22.99 13.21
CA ASN A 149 47.92 -22.04 12.65
C ASN A 149 47.88 -22.07 11.12
N VAL A 150 47.96 -20.90 10.47
CA VAL A 150 48.06 -20.79 9.01
C VAL A 150 49.50 -20.55 8.65
N ASP A 151 50.10 -21.49 7.93
CA ASP A 151 51.50 -21.42 7.55
C ASP A 151 51.75 -22.07 6.19
N ASN A 152 52.94 -21.84 5.65
CA ASN A 152 53.42 -22.47 4.42
C ASN A 152 53.89 -23.90 4.70
N ASP A 153 53.34 -24.86 3.95
CA ASP A 153 53.77 -26.24 4.04
C ASP A 153 55.10 -26.45 3.30
N GLN A 154 56.21 -26.35 4.05
CA GLN A 154 57.59 -26.51 3.53
C GLN A 154 57.83 -27.90 2.93
N ALA A 155 57.18 -28.93 3.45
CA ALA A 155 57.28 -30.30 2.97
C ALA A 155 56.51 -30.49 1.63
N ASN A 156 55.53 -29.66 1.31
CA ASN A 156 54.62 -29.79 0.15
C ASN A 156 54.60 -28.53 -0.70
N ASN A 157 55.74 -28.10 -1.21
CA ASN A 157 55.88 -26.96 -2.17
C ASN A 157 55.37 -25.61 -1.62
N ASN A 158 55.53 -25.33 -0.35
CA ASN A 158 55.11 -24.08 0.31
C ASN A 158 53.63 -23.71 0.07
N ARG A 159 52.75 -24.70 0.03
CA ARG A 159 51.32 -24.45 -0.06
C ARG A 159 50.79 -23.91 1.26
N MET A 160 50.03 -22.86 1.18
CA MET A 160 49.32 -22.32 2.36
C MET A 160 48.38 -23.39 2.95
N THR A 161 48.62 -23.73 4.19
CA THR A 161 47.99 -24.83 4.91
C THR A 161 47.53 -24.35 6.28
N ILE A 162 46.39 -24.83 6.73
CA ILE A 162 45.91 -24.63 8.09
C ILE A 162 46.34 -25.86 8.88
N TYR A 163 47.30 -25.67 9.74
CA TYR A 163 47.82 -26.70 10.62
C TYR A 163 47.01 -26.79 11.91
N ILE A 164 46.69 -28.01 12.33
CA ILE A 164 46.12 -28.31 13.63
C ILE A 164 47.21 -28.83 14.51
N ASN A 165 47.82 -27.96 15.30
CA ASN A 165 48.90 -28.28 16.23
C ASN A 165 48.30 -28.87 17.49
N SER A 166 48.45 -30.16 17.73
CA SER A 166 47.97 -30.85 18.92
C SER A 166 49.12 -31.17 19.86
N ARG A 167 48.97 -30.85 21.13
CA ARG A 167 49.94 -31.05 22.20
C ARG A 167 50.09 -32.52 22.51
N MET A 168 51.30 -32.99 22.45
CA MET A 168 51.67 -34.36 22.89
C MET A 168 52.16 -34.34 24.33
N LYS A 169 51.72 -35.33 25.10
CA LYS A 169 52.08 -35.50 26.50
C LYS A 169 52.41 -36.97 26.77
N ASP A 170 53.37 -37.19 27.66
CA ASP A 170 53.67 -38.52 28.16
C ASP A 170 52.64 -38.97 29.22
N SER A 171 52.87 -40.19 29.77
CA SER A 171 52.07 -40.77 30.86
C SER A 171 52.09 -39.95 32.17
N HIS A 172 53.08 -39.07 32.35
CA HIS A 172 53.26 -38.18 33.49
C HIS A 172 52.72 -36.78 33.24
N ASN A 173 52.03 -36.57 32.10
CA ASN A 173 51.51 -35.28 31.67
C ASN A 173 52.57 -34.23 31.29
N ASN A 174 53.82 -34.62 31.06
CA ASN A 174 54.86 -33.72 30.56
C ASN A 174 54.66 -33.48 29.06
N PHE A 175 55.03 -32.30 28.58
CA PHE A 175 55.06 -31.97 27.16
C PHE A 175 56.21 -32.71 26.48
N ILE A 176 55.94 -33.47 25.43
CA ILE A 176 56.92 -34.24 24.67
C ILE A 176 57.01 -33.83 23.20
N GLY A 177 56.08 -32.98 22.73
CA GLY A 177 56.11 -32.53 21.36
C GLY A 177 54.75 -32.03 20.85
N VAL A 178 54.67 -31.89 19.54
CA VAL A 178 53.45 -31.46 18.83
C VAL A 178 53.27 -32.46 17.68
N CYS A 179 52.01 -32.88 17.48
CA CYS A 179 51.62 -33.63 16.29
C CYS A 179 50.36 -33.03 15.67
N GLY A 180 50.11 -33.32 14.41
CA GLY A 180 48.91 -32.84 13.79
C GLY A 180 48.79 -33.10 12.30
N VAL A 181 47.70 -32.62 11.75
CA VAL A 181 47.42 -32.70 10.32
C VAL A 181 47.22 -31.28 9.76
N GLY A 182 47.30 -31.16 8.44
CA GLY A 182 47.11 -29.93 7.73
C GLY A 182 45.96 -29.98 6.72
N VAL A 183 45.10 -28.96 6.75
CA VAL A 183 44.02 -28.76 5.81
C VAL A 183 44.41 -27.67 4.80
N PRO A 184 44.33 -27.93 3.47
CA PRO A 184 44.66 -26.90 2.49
C PRO A 184 43.75 -25.68 2.63
N ILE A 185 44.33 -24.49 2.79
CA ILE A 185 43.56 -23.25 2.91
C ILE A 185 42.61 -23.03 1.72
N LYS A 186 43.00 -23.52 0.53
CA LYS A 186 42.23 -23.44 -0.69
C LYS A 186 40.84 -24.06 -0.56
N LEU A 187 40.69 -25.16 0.18
CA LEU A 187 39.38 -25.80 0.41
C LEU A 187 38.44 -24.88 1.21
N VAL A 188 38.95 -24.30 2.28
CA VAL A 188 38.20 -23.38 3.13
C VAL A 188 37.84 -22.13 2.34
N VAL A 189 38.77 -21.52 1.60
CA VAL A 189 38.55 -20.36 0.75
C VAL A 189 37.46 -20.63 -0.31
N GLN A 190 37.52 -21.79 -0.99
CA GLN A 190 36.49 -22.14 -2.00
C GLN A 190 35.11 -22.34 -1.37
N MET A 191 35.01 -22.97 -0.24
CA MET A 191 33.76 -23.13 0.50
C MET A 191 33.15 -21.73 0.86
N LEU A 192 33.97 -20.86 1.46
CA LEU A 192 33.52 -19.51 1.83
C LEU A 192 33.13 -18.71 0.60
N GLN A 193 33.88 -18.76 -0.51
CA GLN A 193 33.56 -18.07 -1.76
C GLN A 193 32.25 -18.54 -2.37
N ASN A 194 31.93 -19.81 -2.34
CA ASN A 194 30.65 -20.32 -2.83
C ASN A 194 29.47 -19.75 -2.03
N MET A 195 29.61 -19.64 -0.70
CA MET A 195 28.61 -19.04 0.17
C MET A 195 28.47 -17.53 -0.04
N GLU A 196 29.59 -16.81 -0.26
CA GLU A 196 29.62 -15.37 -0.56
C GLU A 196 28.87 -15.02 -1.83
N ILE A 197 29.11 -15.77 -2.93
CA ILE A 197 28.47 -15.51 -4.24
C ILE A 197 26.96 -15.66 -4.17
N GLN A 198 26.47 -16.66 -3.45
CA GLN A 198 25.05 -16.94 -3.33
C GLN A 198 24.29 -15.88 -2.52
N ASN A 199 24.98 -15.22 -1.57
CA ASN A 199 24.33 -14.36 -0.59
C ASN A 199 24.76 -12.87 -0.66
N SER A 200 25.63 -12.47 -1.59
CA SER A 200 26.16 -11.10 -1.74
C SER A 200 26.77 -10.54 -0.45
N ILE A 201 27.60 -11.33 0.19
CA ILE A 201 28.27 -11.07 1.47
C ILE A 201 29.77 -11.31 1.37
N TYR A 202 30.50 -10.93 2.40
CA TYR A 202 31.93 -11.24 2.55
C TYR A 202 32.16 -11.99 3.87
N ILE A 203 32.85 -13.11 3.80
CA ILE A 203 33.12 -13.98 4.95
C ILE A 203 34.62 -14.01 5.23
N LYS A 204 34.98 -13.84 6.50
CA LYS A 204 36.37 -13.95 6.98
C LYS A 204 36.42 -14.86 8.19
N LEU A 205 37.52 -15.61 8.34
CA LEU A 205 37.87 -16.26 9.58
C LEU A 205 38.95 -15.41 10.27
N VAL A 206 38.67 -15.03 11.51
CA VAL A 206 39.49 -14.07 12.27
C VAL A 206 39.92 -14.71 13.59
N ALA A 207 41.18 -14.58 13.93
CA ALA A 207 41.68 -15.03 15.20
C ALA A 207 41.25 -14.09 16.36
N PRO A 208 41.37 -14.53 17.64
CA PRO A 208 40.98 -13.71 18.79
C PRO A 208 41.74 -12.40 18.93
N ASP A 209 42.93 -12.30 18.35
CA ASP A 209 43.76 -11.10 18.30
C ASP A 209 43.30 -10.08 17.23
N GLY A 210 42.28 -10.42 16.43
CA GLY A 210 41.75 -9.61 15.33
C GLY A 210 42.40 -9.90 13.97
N THR A 211 43.41 -10.77 13.91
CA THR A 211 44.12 -11.11 12.66
C THR A 211 43.21 -11.90 11.73
N VAL A 212 43.08 -11.48 10.47
CA VAL A 212 42.38 -12.24 9.45
C VAL A 212 43.21 -13.43 9.01
N ARG A 213 42.76 -14.64 9.31
CA ARG A 213 43.43 -15.90 8.96
C ARG A 213 43.02 -16.43 7.59
N VAL A 214 41.73 -16.31 7.25
CA VAL A 214 41.18 -16.73 5.95
C VAL A 214 40.19 -15.70 5.47
N GLY A 215 40.30 -15.27 4.21
CA GLY A 215 39.40 -14.31 3.59
C GLY A 215 39.89 -13.89 2.22
N ARG A 216 39.05 -13.19 1.46
CA ARG A 216 39.46 -12.59 0.19
C ARG A 216 40.41 -11.42 0.44
N THR A 217 41.55 -11.45 -0.21
CA THR A 217 42.43 -10.29 -0.35
C THR A 217 42.05 -9.54 -1.62
N GLY A 218 41.63 -8.26 -1.52
CA GLY A 218 41.70 -7.35 -2.66
C GLY A 218 40.41 -6.76 -3.21
N GLN A 219 39.24 -6.95 -2.63
CA GLN A 219 38.06 -6.14 -3.00
C GLN A 219 37.40 -5.49 -1.78
N ILE A 220 37.50 -4.18 -1.78
CA ILE A 220 37.13 -3.30 -0.68
C ILE A 220 35.66 -2.90 -0.88
N VAL A 221 34.76 -3.36 0.01
CA VAL A 221 33.51 -2.62 0.23
C VAL A 221 33.21 -2.41 1.71
N MET A 222 33.84 -3.08 2.65
CA MET A 222 33.81 -2.79 4.09
C MET A 222 34.89 -3.60 4.78
N GLN A 223 36.16 -3.31 4.52
CA GLN A 223 37.21 -3.92 5.31
C GLN A 223 37.29 -3.17 6.64
N ARG A 224 36.81 -3.85 7.68
CA ARG A 224 37.25 -3.46 9.03
C ARG A 224 38.74 -3.78 9.15
N THR A 225 39.43 -2.82 9.72
CA THR A 225 40.82 -3.02 10.08
C THR A 225 40.94 -4.11 11.17
N GLU A 226 42.07 -4.80 11.27
CA GLU A 226 42.31 -5.73 12.36
C GLU A 226 42.13 -5.08 13.74
N GLN A 227 42.44 -3.80 13.85
CA GLN A 227 42.26 -3.04 15.08
C GLN A 227 40.79 -2.86 15.45
N GLU A 228 39.91 -2.55 14.46
CA GLU A 228 38.45 -2.47 14.67
C GLU A 228 37.88 -3.84 15.05
N LEU A 229 38.30 -4.92 14.39
CA LEU A 229 37.90 -6.27 14.73
C LEU A 229 38.33 -6.65 16.16
N LYS A 230 39.56 -6.31 16.54
CA LYS A 230 40.07 -6.54 17.91
C LYS A 230 39.26 -5.81 18.98
N GLU A 231 38.78 -4.58 18.70
CA GLU A 231 37.92 -3.84 19.61
C GLU A 231 36.55 -4.49 19.74
N ILE A 232 35.92 -4.87 18.61
CA ILE A 232 34.62 -5.52 18.59
C ILE A 232 34.63 -6.87 19.30
N LEU A 233 35.71 -7.64 19.11
CA LEU A 233 35.85 -8.97 19.69
C LEU A 233 36.08 -8.95 21.21
N LYS A 234 36.55 -7.86 21.79
CA LYS A 234 36.73 -7.72 23.26
C LYS A 234 35.39 -7.79 24.01
N ASP A 235 34.33 -7.27 23.43
CA ASP A 235 33.00 -7.19 24.06
C ASP A 235 32.12 -8.39 23.68
N TYR A 236 32.62 -9.32 22.86
CA TYR A 236 31.87 -10.47 22.37
C TYR A 236 31.69 -11.54 23.46
N VAL A 237 30.44 -11.89 23.74
CA VAL A 237 30.08 -13.02 24.61
C VAL A 237 29.92 -14.28 23.75
N TYR A 238 30.77 -15.30 23.99
CA TYR A 238 31.03 -16.48 23.14
C TYR A 238 29.85 -17.42 22.85
N SER A 239 28.61 -17.09 23.22
CA SER A 239 27.48 -18.03 23.16
C SER A 239 26.62 -17.96 21.90
N GLU A 240 26.42 -16.77 21.31
CA GLU A 240 25.54 -16.61 20.17
C GLU A 240 26.10 -15.62 19.13
N PRO A 241 25.63 -15.67 17.86
CA PRO A 241 26.04 -14.71 16.86
C PRO A 241 25.69 -13.28 17.28
N TYR A 242 26.64 -12.40 17.23
CA TYR A 242 26.49 -11.00 17.57
C TYR A 242 26.46 -10.14 16.31
N MET A 243 25.45 -9.24 16.21
CA MET A 243 25.33 -8.33 15.08
C MET A 243 25.79 -6.92 15.47
N TYR A 244 26.72 -6.40 14.72
CA TYR A 244 27.23 -5.05 14.83
C TYR A 244 26.81 -4.22 13.61
N ASN A 245 26.04 -3.15 13.85
CA ASN A 245 25.63 -2.23 12.79
C ASN A 245 26.80 -1.33 12.40
N VAL A 246 27.01 -1.16 11.10
CA VAL A 246 28.02 -0.23 10.60
C VAL A 246 27.47 1.19 10.69
N LYS A 247 28.23 2.08 11.34
CA LYS A 247 27.85 3.49 11.49
C LYS A 247 27.71 4.14 10.11
N ASP A 248 26.63 4.89 9.90
CA ASP A 248 26.34 5.63 8.67
C ASP A 248 26.11 4.78 7.39
N SER A 249 25.78 3.49 7.53
CA SER A 249 25.41 2.65 6.40
C SER A 249 24.29 1.68 6.76
N ASP A 250 23.60 1.14 5.74
CA ASP A 250 22.63 0.07 5.91
C ASP A 250 23.30 -1.32 6.06
N GLY A 251 24.62 -1.36 6.11
CA GLY A 251 25.41 -2.56 6.29
C GLY A 251 25.55 -2.97 7.75
N TYR A 252 25.80 -4.25 7.97
CA TYR A 252 26.07 -4.80 9.30
C TYR A 252 27.10 -5.91 9.20
N THR A 253 27.78 -6.16 10.33
CA THR A 253 28.74 -7.27 10.50
C THR A 253 28.18 -8.24 11.51
N ILE A 254 28.22 -9.54 11.20
CA ILE A 254 27.86 -10.60 12.13
C ILE A 254 29.12 -11.34 12.51
N ILE A 255 29.23 -11.63 13.80
CA ILE A 255 30.36 -12.32 14.37
C ILE A 255 29.86 -13.56 15.09
N LYS A 256 30.46 -14.70 14.80
CA LYS A 256 30.22 -15.97 15.50
C LYS A 256 31.51 -16.64 15.87
N TYR A 257 31.67 -17.03 17.14
CA TYR A 257 32.79 -17.80 17.58
C TYR A 257 32.62 -19.27 17.21
N ILE A 258 33.73 -19.90 16.76
CA ILE A 258 33.82 -21.33 16.47
C ILE A 258 34.79 -21.98 17.46
N PRO A 259 34.25 -22.76 18.42
CA PRO A 259 35.10 -23.32 19.50
C PRO A 259 36.22 -24.21 19.00
N ASP A 260 35.95 -25.06 18.01
CA ASP A 260 36.93 -26.08 17.55
C ASP A 260 38.15 -25.48 16.87
N CYS A 261 37.99 -24.37 16.15
CA CYS A 261 39.13 -23.66 15.56
C CYS A 261 39.65 -22.50 16.42
N GLN A 262 38.92 -22.13 17.47
CA GLN A 262 39.17 -20.95 18.33
C GLN A 262 39.23 -19.63 17.53
N TRP A 263 38.51 -19.56 16.41
CA TRP A 263 38.41 -18.40 15.54
C TRP A 263 36.99 -17.87 15.51
N PHE A 264 36.85 -16.69 14.93
CA PHE A 264 35.55 -16.06 14.66
C PHE A 264 35.24 -16.12 13.18
N VAL A 265 34.00 -16.48 12.84
CA VAL A 265 33.43 -16.17 11.55
C VAL A 265 32.96 -14.72 11.62
N VAL A 266 33.43 -13.90 10.72
CA VAL A 266 33.02 -12.52 10.53
C VAL A 266 32.39 -12.42 9.17
N ILE A 267 31.09 -12.02 9.13
CA ILE A 267 30.30 -11.87 7.91
C ILE A 267 29.94 -10.42 7.74
N ASP A 268 30.48 -9.79 6.71
CA ASP A 268 30.18 -8.42 6.35
C ASP A 268 29.06 -8.39 5.30
N TYR A 269 27.94 -7.76 5.63
CA TYR A 269 26.83 -7.51 4.73
C TYR A 269 26.87 -6.05 4.27
N ALA A 270 27.02 -5.83 2.97
CA ALA A 270 27.22 -4.50 2.39
C ALA A 270 25.96 -3.63 2.28
N GLY A 271 24.80 -4.07 2.77
CA GLY A 271 23.54 -3.33 2.69
C GLY A 271 23.14 -3.12 1.22
N GLY A 272 22.47 -4.06 0.61
CA GLY A 272 21.90 -3.87 -0.74
C GLY A 272 20.70 -2.93 -0.66
N LYS A 273 20.65 -1.87 -1.49
CA LYS A 273 19.38 -1.21 -1.80
C LYS A 273 18.42 -2.30 -2.25
N THR A 274 17.37 -2.53 -1.48
CA THR A 274 16.31 -3.46 -1.90
C THR A 274 15.69 -2.90 -3.18
N SER A 275 16.18 -3.34 -4.33
CA SER A 275 15.76 -2.87 -5.66
C SER A 275 14.25 -3.02 -5.89
N ASN A 276 13.61 -3.87 -5.11
CA ASN A 276 12.16 -4.13 -5.17
C ASN A 276 11.30 -3.11 -4.41
N PHE A 277 11.91 -2.29 -3.53
CA PHE A 277 11.17 -1.33 -2.72
C PHE A 277 10.51 -0.24 -3.58
N SER A 278 11.24 0.33 -4.52
CA SER A 278 10.71 1.32 -5.47
C SER A 278 9.60 0.75 -6.37
N THR A 279 9.72 -0.51 -6.78
CA THR A 279 8.71 -1.20 -7.60
C THR A 279 7.42 -1.45 -6.83
N VAL A 280 7.51 -1.90 -5.57
CA VAL A 280 6.34 -2.11 -4.69
C VAL A 280 5.66 -0.78 -4.39
N LEU A 281 6.44 0.26 -4.12
CA LEU A 281 5.96 1.63 -3.87
C LEU A 281 5.21 2.18 -5.09
N PHE A 282 5.82 2.09 -6.27
CA PHE A 282 5.22 2.54 -7.53
C PHE A 282 3.91 1.78 -7.83
N ARG A 283 3.88 0.45 -7.66
CA ARG A 283 2.69 -0.36 -7.85
C ARG A 283 1.56 0.03 -6.90
N ASN A 284 1.87 0.24 -5.62
CA ASN A 284 0.87 0.67 -4.63
C ASN A 284 0.35 2.07 -4.92
N LEU A 285 1.22 3.01 -5.32
CA LEU A 285 0.85 4.36 -5.72
C LEU A 285 -0.10 4.35 -6.94
N LEU A 286 0.21 3.55 -7.96
CA LEU A 286 -0.62 3.38 -9.15
C LEU A 286 -1.98 2.78 -8.79
N PHE A 287 -2.02 1.74 -7.96
CA PHE A 287 -3.26 1.10 -7.51
C PHE A 287 -4.18 2.07 -6.77
N CYS A 288 -3.63 2.90 -5.91
CA CYS A 288 -4.40 3.90 -5.18
C CYS A 288 -4.89 5.04 -6.06
N LEU A 289 -4.11 5.45 -7.04
CA LEU A 289 -4.54 6.42 -8.03
C LEU A 289 -5.75 5.90 -8.82
N ILE A 290 -5.73 4.63 -9.22
CA ILE A 290 -6.85 3.96 -9.89
C ILE A 290 -8.10 3.93 -8.99
N ILE A 291 -7.96 3.54 -7.72
CA ILE A 291 -9.07 3.50 -6.77
C ILE A 291 -9.65 4.90 -6.55
N THR A 292 -8.80 5.90 -6.34
CA THR A 292 -9.24 7.29 -6.16
C THR A 292 -10.02 7.79 -7.37
N MET A 293 -9.53 7.50 -8.58
CA MET A 293 -10.20 7.86 -9.83
C MET A 293 -11.56 7.15 -9.97
N ALA A 294 -11.64 5.86 -9.66
CA ALA A 294 -12.88 5.11 -9.67
C ALA A 294 -13.92 5.66 -8.69
N VAL A 295 -13.51 5.98 -7.46
CA VAL A 295 -14.38 6.59 -6.44
C VAL A 295 -14.90 7.95 -6.91
N LEU A 296 -14.05 8.79 -7.48
CA LEU A 296 -14.45 10.09 -8.01
C LEU A 296 -15.46 9.96 -9.16
N ILE A 297 -15.30 9.00 -10.04
CA ILE A 297 -16.25 8.70 -11.14
C ILE A 297 -17.61 8.30 -10.55
N VAL A 298 -17.62 7.39 -9.56
CA VAL A 298 -18.86 6.95 -8.89
C VAL A 298 -19.56 8.12 -8.19
N ILE A 299 -18.83 8.94 -7.45
CA ILE A 299 -19.37 10.12 -6.78
C ILE A 299 -20.01 11.08 -7.80
N ASN A 300 -19.32 11.39 -8.90
CA ASN A 300 -19.87 12.25 -9.94
C ASN A 300 -21.14 11.67 -10.57
N PHE A 301 -21.16 10.36 -10.85
CA PHE A 301 -22.33 9.69 -11.39
C PHE A 301 -23.54 9.73 -10.45
N VAL A 302 -23.32 9.47 -9.15
CA VAL A 302 -24.37 9.52 -8.13
C VAL A 302 -24.91 10.94 -7.96
N LEU A 303 -24.03 11.94 -7.91
CA LEU A 303 -24.44 13.34 -7.81
C LEU A 303 -25.24 13.80 -9.03
N ASP A 304 -24.86 13.41 -10.24
CA ASP A 304 -25.57 13.73 -11.46
C ASP A 304 -26.98 13.10 -11.47
N ARG A 305 -27.07 11.82 -11.09
CA ARG A 305 -28.36 11.11 -10.92
C ARG A 305 -29.25 11.79 -9.88
N PHE A 306 -28.67 12.16 -8.74
CA PHE A 306 -29.42 12.81 -7.67
C PHE A 306 -29.94 14.17 -8.11
N THR A 307 -29.15 14.97 -8.81
CA THR A 307 -29.56 16.28 -9.32
C THR A 307 -30.71 16.14 -10.32
N LYS A 308 -30.60 15.25 -11.31
CA LYS A 308 -31.63 14.99 -12.32
C LYS A 308 -32.95 14.51 -11.71
N ASN A 309 -32.86 13.61 -10.73
CA ASN A 309 -34.05 13.12 -10.04
C ASN A 309 -34.74 14.25 -9.24
N THR A 310 -33.95 15.10 -8.57
CA THR A 310 -34.48 16.22 -7.79
C THR A 310 -35.18 17.22 -8.71
N GLU A 311 -34.59 17.57 -9.86
CA GLU A 311 -35.22 18.44 -10.86
C GLU A 311 -36.55 17.86 -11.35
N LYS A 312 -36.62 16.59 -11.65
CA LYS A 312 -37.82 15.89 -12.09
C LYS A 312 -38.92 15.89 -11.02
N PHE A 313 -38.56 15.61 -9.76
CA PHE A 313 -39.52 15.70 -8.65
C PHE A 313 -40.04 17.09 -8.42
N VAL A 314 -39.22 18.13 -8.60
CA VAL A 314 -39.67 19.53 -8.49
C VAL A 314 -40.60 19.87 -9.63
N GLU A 315 -40.32 19.46 -10.86
CA GLU A 315 -41.23 19.69 -11.99
C GLU A 315 -42.57 18.98 -11.81
N GLU A 316 -42.57 17.70 -11.41
CA GLU A 316 -43.81 16.94 -11.14
C GLU A 316 -44.62 17.54 -9.99
N ALA A 317 -43.95 18.07 -8.95
CA ALA A 317 -44.60 18.72 -7.81
C ALA A 317 -45.23 20.08 -8.16
N LEU A 318 -44.97 20.66 -9.33
CA LEU A 318 -45.46 21.92 -9.80
C LEU A 318 -46.59 21.79 -10.84
N VAL A 319 -47.03 20.56 -11.13
CA VAL A 319 -48.09 20.28 -12.10
C VAL A 319 -49.34 19.80 -11.37
N ASP A 320 -50.53 20.23 -11.86
CA ASP A 320 -51.84 19.69 -11.44
C ASP A 320 -52.10 18.37 -12.16
N GLN A 321 -52.33 17.32 -11.39
CA GLN A 321 -52.44 15.95 -11.91
C GLN A 321 -53.68 15.70 -12.78
N LEU A 322 -54.74 16.44 -12.58
CA LEU A 322 -55.99 16.32 -13.35
C LEU A 322 -55.91 16.99 -14.70
N THR A 323 -55.41 18.24 -14.72
CA THR A 323 -55.46 19.09 -15.92
C THR A 323 -54.15 19.14 -16.71
N GLY A 324 -53.04 18.77 -16.09
CA GLY A 324 -51.71 18.90 -16.66
C GLY A 324 -51.15 20.32 -16.67
N PHE A 325 -51.94 21.31 -16.23
CA PHE A 325 -51.44 22.68 -16.07
C PHE A 325 -50.54 22.82 -14.85
N LYS A 326 -49.90 23.97 -14.70
CA LYS A 326 -49.15 24.28 -13.49
C LYS A 326 -50.11 24.49 -12.31
N ASN A 327 -49.73 24.00 -11.14
CA ASN A 327 -50.57 24.07 -9.95
C ASN A 327 -50.42 25.39 -9.18
N ARG A 328 -51.18 25.54 -8.09
CA ARG A 328 -51.19 26.74 -7.22
C ARG A 328 -49.79 27.10 -6.71
N ARG A 329 -48.93 26.11 -6.42
CA ARG A 329 -47.57 26.37 -5.94
C ARG A 329 -46.70 26.98 -7.04
N ALA A 330 -46.80 26.48 -8.26
CA ALA A 330 -46.12 27.04 -9.42
C ALA A 330 -46.61 28.49 -9.71
N TYR A 331 -47.90 28.73 -9.56
CA TYR A 331 -48.50 30.08 -9.68
C TYR A 331 -47.87 31.05 -8.66
N GLN A 332 -47.79 30.68 -7.37
CA GLN A 332 -47.19 31.54 -6.35
C GLN A 332 -45.74 31.89 -6.67
N THR A 333 -44.93 30.89 -7.09
CA THR A 333 -43.55 31.13 -7.50
C THR A 333 -43.42 32.05 -8.71
N GLU A 334 -44.36 31.96 -9.69
CA GLU A 334 -44.36 32.83 -10.85
C GLU A 334 -44.79 34.27 -10.48
N LEU A 335 -45.75 34.42 -9.58
CA LEU A 335 -46.22 35.71 -9.07
C LEU A 335 -45.11 36.47 -8.34
N GLU A 336 -44.34 35.80 -7.49
CA GLU A 336 -43.15 36.38 -6.83
C GLU A 336 -42.15 36.92 -7.86
N LYS A 337 -41.82 36.13 -8.88
CA LYS A 337 -40.92 36.54 -9.96
C LYS A 337 -41.44 37.74 -10.76
N LEU A 338 -42.73 37.77 -11.06
CA LEU A 338 -43.34 38.88 -11.77
C LEU A 338 -43.33 40.19 -10.97
N ASN A 339 -43.55 40.10 -9.66
CA ASN A 339 -43.47 41.25 -8.78
C ASN A 339 -42.05 41.82 -8.65
N GLU A 340 -41.03 40.97 -8.70
CA GLU A 340 -39.61 41.39 -8.64
C GLU A 340 -39.10 41.96 -9.97
N SER A 341 -39.70 41.56 -11.09
CA SER A 341 -39.18 41.88 -12.43
C SER A 341 -39.57 43.25 -12.99
N GLY A 342 -40.54 43.93 -12.39
CA GLY A 342 -41.04 45.22 -12.88
C GLY A 342 -41.75 45.20 -14.26
N ILE A 343 -42.18 44.04 -14.76
CA ILE A 343 -42.70 43.79 -16.11
C ILE A 343 -44.22 44.08 -16.19
N VAL A 344 -44.85 44.54 -15.12
CA VAL A 344 -46.32 44.74 -15.02
C VAL A 344 -46.95 45.51 -16.18
N PRO A 345 -46.33 46.57 -16.75
CA PRO A 345 -46.92 47.31 -17.87
C PRO A 345 -47.15 46.44 -19.13
N ASN A 346 -46.41 45.40 -19.35
CA ASN A 346 -46.57 44.53 -20.51
C ASN A 346 -47.34 43.21 -20.18
N LEU A 347 -47.71 43.02 -18.94
CA LEU A 347 -48.40 41.83 -18.49
C LEU A 347 -49.87 41.82 -18.92
N CYS A 348 -50.35 40.68 -19.40
CA CYS A 348 -51.75 40.41 -19.55
C CYS A 348 -52.13 39.18 -18.73
N VAL A 349 -53.23 39.27 -17.98
CA VAL A 349 -53.67 38.20 -17.07
C VAL A 349 -55.15 37.89 -17.37
N ALA A 350 -55.49 36.62 -17.46
CA ALA A 350 -56.84 36.12 -17.50
C ALA A 350 -57.13 35.32 -16.22
N SER A 351 -58.17 35.69 -15.49
CA SER A 351 -58.73 34.90 -14.37
C SER A 351 -60.00 34.20 -14.90
N MET A 352 -60.11 32.90 -14.60
CA MET A 352 -61.17 32.05 -15.13
C MET A 352 -61.74 31.16 -14.01
N ASP A 353 -63.06 30.89 -14.08
CA ASP A 353 -63.75 30.04 -13.08
C ASP A 353 -64.79 29.17 -13.81
N ILE A 354 -64.81 27.88 -13.50
CA ILE A 354 -65.72 26.90 -14.09
C ILE A 354 -67.13 27.09 -13.46
N ASN A 355 -68.13 27.37 -14.28
CA ASN A 355 -69.47 27.50 -13.81
C ASN A 355 -70.17 26.15 -13.59
N GLY A 356 -70.94 26.01 -12.53
CA GLY A 356 -71.81 24.86 -12.30
C GLY A 356 -71.05 23.58 -11.79
N LEU A 357 -69.77 23.64 -11.50
CA LEU A 357 -69.01 22.47 -11.04
C LEU A 357 -69.64 21.83 -9.80
N LYS A 358 -70.03 22.58 -8.81
CA LYS A 358 -70.72 22.07 -7.61
C LYS A 358 -72.04 21.34 -7.97
N VAL A 359 -72.87 21.91 -8.84
CA VAL A 359 -74.10 21.28 -9.28
C VAL A 359 -73.83 19.94 -10.00
N THR A 360 -72.81 19.92 -10.84
CA THR A 360 -72.37 18.69 -11.53
C THR A 360 -71.94 17.64 -10.55
N ASN A 361 -71.09 18.01 -9.58
CA ASN A 361 -70.63 17.08 -8.53
C ASN A 361 -71.78 16.52 -7.69
N ASP A 362 -72.69 17.40 -7.27
CA ASP A 362 -73.85 17.03 -6.42
C ASP A 362 -74.82 16.13 -7.18
N SER A 363 -75.00 16.33 -8.50
CA SER A 363 -75.97 15.63 -9.34
C SER A 363 -75.44 14.32 -9.95
N PHE A 364 -74.19 14.30 -10.35
CA PHE A 364 -73.62 13.21 -11.16
C PHE A 364 -72.35 12.63 -10.54
N GLY A 365 -71.93 13.11 -9.34
CA GLY A 365 -70.71 12.63 -8.64
C GLY A 365 -69.40 13.27 -9.08
N HIS A 366 -68.34 13.06 -8.28
CA HIS A 366 -67.06 13.73 -8.50
C HIS A 366 -66.37 13.35 -9.82
N MET A 367 -66.60 12.17 -10.36
CA MET A 367 -66.08 11.78 -11.66
C MET A 367 -66.61 12.68 -12.80
N ALA A 368 -67.90 12.99 -12.77
CA ALA A 368 -68.49 13.92 -13.74
C ALA A 368 -67.98 15.37 -13.58
N GLY A 369 -67.65 15.76 -12.34
CA GLY A 369 -66.97 17.03 -12.10
C GLY A 369 -65.53 17.06 -12.61
N ASP A 370 -64.80 15.97 -12.47
CA ASP A 370 -63.44 15.84 -13.03
C ASP A 370 -63.47 15.88 -14.56
N ASP A 371 -64.47 15.24 -15.20
CA ASP A 371 -64.68 15.32 -16.65
C ASP A 371 -65.01 16.75 -17.09
N LEU A 372 -65.84 17.49 -16.33
CA LEU A 372 -66.12 18.91 -16.58
C LEU A 372 -64.83 19.75 -16.49
N ILE A 373 -64.02 19.53 -15.46
CA ILE A 373 -62.73 20.23 -15.30
C ILE A 373 -61.80 19.93 -16.47
N MET A 374 -61.69 18.67 -16.88
CA MET A 374 -60.87 18.28 -18.02
C MET A 374 -61.36 18.90 -19.34
N GLY A 375 -62.66 18.92 -19.58
CA GLY A 375 -63.25 19.60 -20.74
C GLY A 375 -62.96 21.09 -20.77
N CYS A 376 -63.11 21.75 -19.62
CA CYS A 376 -62.75 23.18 -19.48
C CYS A 376 -61.25 23.40 -19.69
N ALA A 377 -60.38 22.53 -19.12
CA ALA A 377 -58.96 22.62 -19.30
C ALA A 377 -58.52 22.44 -20.76
N GLN A 378 -59.22 21.60 -21.54
CA GLN A 378 -58.96 21.46 -22.96
C GLN A 378 -59.21 22.76 -23.72
N ILE A 379 -60.31 23.45 -23.48
CA ILE A 379 -60.57 24.72 -24.10
C ILE A 379 -59.56 25.79 -23.66
N ILE A 380 -59.26 25.84 -22.38
CA ILE A 380 -58.26 26.78 -21.85
C ILE A 380 -56.88 26.50 -22.49
N LYS A 381 -56.53 25.26 -22.70
CA LYS A 381 -55.27 24.87 -23.36
C LYS A 381 -55.22 25.40 -24.79
N GLU A 382 -56.25 25.14 -25.60
CA GLU A 382 -56.34 25.59 -26.99
C GLU A 382 -56.32 27.11 -27.13
N MET A 383 -57.04 27.82 -26.26
CA MET A 383 -57.17 29.27 -26.36
C MET A 383 -56.02 30.05 -25.74
N PHE A 384 -55.41 29.53 -24.67
CA PHE A 384 -54.39 30.26 -23.90
C PHE A 384 -53.02 29.54 -23.99
N SER A 385 -52.91 28.31 -23.54
CA SER A 385 -51.61 27.64 -23.43
C SER A 385 -50.87 27.47 -24.77
N GLU A 386 -51.57 27.07 -25.83
CA GLU A 386 -51.04 26.92 -27.19
C GLU A 386 -50.71 28.28 -27.85
N ASN A 387 -51.27 29.35 -27.34
CA ASN A 387 -51.00 30.73 -27.75
C ASN A 387 -49.96 31.44 -26.84
N GLY A 388 -49.15 30.64 -26.08
CA GLY A 388 -48.00 31.14 -25.34
C GLY A 388 -48.31 31.68 -23.92
N TRP A 389 -49.53 31.51 -23.44
CA TRP A 389 -49.86 31.86 -22.05
C TRP A 389 -49.39 30.77 -21.09
N LYS A 390 -48.87 31.16 -19.95
CA LYS A 390 -48.61 30.26 -18.82
C LYS A 390 -49.94 30.08 -18.07
N VAL A 391 -50.45 28.85 -18.07
CA VAL A 391 -51.74 28.54 -17.43
C VAL A 391 -51.49 27.82 -16.10
N PHE A 392 -52.25 28.21 -15.08
CA PHE A 392 -52.21 27.68 -13.74
C PHE A 392 -53.62 27.31 -13.27
N ARG A 393 -53.76 26.16 -12.60
CA ARG A 393 -54.95 25.84 -11.83
C ARG A 393 -54.68 26.19 -10.37
N THR A 394 -55.39 27.19 -9.84
CA THR A 394 -55.18 27.80 -8.52
C THR A 394 -56.13 27.28 -7.46
N GLY A 395 -57.27 26.77 -7.87
CA GLY A 395 -58.30 26.19 -7.02
C GLY A 395 -58.98 24.99 -7.68
N GLY A 396 -60.11 24.55 -7.14
CA GLY A 396 -60.88 23.43 -7.71
C GLY A 396 -61.43 23.75 -9.11
N ASP A 397 -62.01 24.92 -9.28
CA ASP A 397 -62.65 25.48 -10.46
C ASP A 397 -61.96 26.73 -11.04
N GLU A 398 -60.84 27.17 -10.38
CA GLU A 398 -60.20 28.44 -10.69
C GLU A 398 -58.91 28.22 -11.52
N PHE A 399 -58.78 29.02 -12.59
CA PHE A 399 -57.61 29.05 -13.46
C PHE A 399 -57.12 30.49 -13.65
N ILE A 400 -55.80 30.60 -13.75
CA ILE A 400 -55.15 31.87 -14.11
C ILE A 400 -54.25 31.64 -15.31
N ALA A 401 -54.33 32.46 -16.34
CA ALA A 401 -53.41 32.48 -17.46
C ALA A 401 -52.67 33.81 -17.51
N ILE A 402 -51.38 33.77 -17.76
CA ILE A 402 -50.45 34.91 -17.73
C ILE A 402 -49.61 34.93 -19.00
N ILE A 403 -49.52 36.07 -19.66
CA ILE A 403 -48.63 36.29 -20.78
C ILE A 403 -47.91 37.65 -20.63
N ASN A 404 -46.65 37.69 -21.04
CA ASN A 404 -45.81 38.89 -20.90
C ASN A 404 -45.79 39.75 -22.20
N HIS A 405 -46.91 39.93 -22.80
CA HIS A 405 -47.08 40.90 -23.86
C HIS A 405 -48.56 41.36 -23.91
N PRO A 406 -48.86 42.61 -24.30
CA PRO A 406 -50.22 43.12 -24.38
C PRO A 406 -50.94 42.46 -25.54
N ILE A 407 -52.23 42.18 -25.33
CA ILE A 407 -53.17 41.70 -26.35
C ILE A 407 -53.79 42.90 -27.06
N LYS A 408 -53.94 42.82 -28.39
CA LYS A 408 -54.46 43.92 -29.19
C LYS A 408 -55.94 44.13 -28.97
N ASP A 409 -56.71 43.05 -28.93
CA ASP A 409 -58.20 43.12 -28.79
C ASP A 409 -58.66 42.06 -27.80
N ILE A 410 -58.86 42.46 -26.55
CA ILE A 410 -59.28 41.57 -25.45
C ILE A 410 -60.78 41.15 -25.67
N GLU A 411 -61.62 42.00 -26.24
CA GLU A 411 -63.03 41.70 -26.44
C GLU A 411 -63.18 40.57 -27.47
N VAL A 412 -62.40 40.60 -28.55
CA VAL A 412 -62.37 39.50 -29.52
C VAL A 412 -61.90 38.20 -28.88
N LEU A 413 -60.83 38.21 -28.07
CA LEU A 413 -60.36 37.02 -27.36
C LEU A 413 -61.45 36.46 -26.44
N ILE A 414 -62.13 37.30 -25.67
CA ILE A 414 -63.24 36.89 -24.80
C ILE A 414 -64.38 36.28 -25.62
N GLN A 415 -64.80 36.94 -26.73
CA GLN A 415 -65.83 36.44 -27.58
C GLN A 415 -65.50 35.09 -28.22
N ASP A 416 -64.31 34.96 -28.74
CA ASP A 416 -63.80 33.67 -29.28
C ASP A 416 -63.79 32.57 -28.22
N PHE A 417 -63.35 32.89 -27.00
CA PHE A 417 -63.33 31.94 -25.88
C PHE A 417 -64.77 31.53 -25.50
N LYS A 418 -65.73 32.46 -25.45
CA LYS A 418 -67.13 32.15 -25.18
C LYS A 418 -67.76 31.31 -26.31
N THR A 419 -67.46 31.63 -27.55
CA THR A 419 -67.93 30.88 -28.70
C THR A 419 -67.44 29.46 -28.70
N ARG A 420 -66.18 29.30 -28.36
CA ARG A 420 -65.52 27.91 -28.28
C ARG A 420 -66.23 27.04 -27.26
N GLN A 421 -66.65 27.56 -26.13
CA GLN A 421 -67.39 26.85 -25.10
C GLN A 421 -68.73 26.26 -25.61
N GLN A 422 -69.41 26.93 -26.49
CA GLN A 422 -70.70 26.49 -27.05
C GLN A 422 -70.55 25.27 -27.99
N TYR A 423 -69.39 25.07 -28.60
CA TYR A 423 -69.12 23.98 -29.55
C TYR A 423 -68.42 22.76 -28.89
N PHE A 424 -68.31 22.78 -27.57
CA PHE A 424 -67.73 21.64 -26.87
C PHE A 424 -68.79 20.52 -26.75
N ASP A 425 -68.53 19.37 -27.42
CA ASP A 425 -69.43 18.23 -27.42
C ASP A 425 -68.79 17.09 -26.57
N HIS A 426 -69.51 16.71 -25.50
CA HIS A 426 -69.11 15.59 -24.64
C HIS A 426 -70.34 14.82 -24.19
N GLU A 427 -70.29 13.47 -24.22
CA GLU A 427 -71.49 12.59 -24.00
C GLU A 427 -72.24 12.85 -22.69
N GLN A 428 -71.57 13.32 -21.64
CA GLN A 428 -72.15 13.49 -20.30
C GLN A 428 -72.27 14.96 -19.87
N ILE A 429 -71.59 15.89 -20.53
CA ILE A 429 -71.57 17.31 -20.18
C ILE A 429 -72.45 18.10 -21.20
N LYS A 430 -73.65 18.39 -20.82
CA LYS A 430 -74.58 19.07 -21.71
C LYS A 430 -74.33 20.55 -21.93
N GLU A 431 -73.65 21.23 -21.02
CA GLU A 431 -73.33 22.63 -21.09
C GLU A 431 -71.98 22.87 -20.35
N LEU A 432 -70.98 23.37 -21.05
CA LEU A 432 -69.72 23.78 -20.48
C LEU A 432 -69.65 25.31 -20.47
N SER A 433 -69.39 25.89 -19.32
CA SER A 433 -69.31 27.34 -19.19
C SER A 433 -68.13 27.72 -18.25
N ILE A 434 -67.32 28.65 -18.71
CA ILE A 434 -66.24 29.25 -17.97
C ILE A 434 -66.44 30.75 -17.93
N SER A 435 -66.51 31.34 -16.75
CA SER A 435 -66.45 32.78 -16.56
C SER A 435 -65.05 33.30 -16.71
N VAL A 436 -64.80 34.37 -17.41
CA VAL A 436 -63.51 34.94 -17.70
C VAL A 436 -63.42 36.42 -17.51
N GLY A 437 -62.35 36.89 -16.90
CA GLY A 437 -61.98 38.30 -16.83
C GLY A 437 -60.59 38.55 -17.23
N ILE A 438 -60.28 39.45 -18.13
CA ILE A 438 -58.93 39.74 -18.61
C ILE A 438 -58.57 41.20 -18.25
N ALA A 439 -57.32 41.37 -17.75
CA ALA A 439 -56.74 42.68 -17.47
C ALA A 439 -55.31 42.75 -18.03
N GLN A 440 -54.94 43.93 -18.51
CA GLN A 440 -53.56 44.14 -18.98
C GLN A 440 -52.97 45.44 -18.39
N GLY A 441 -51.64 45.34 -18.10
CA GLY A 441 -50.92 46.41 -17.40
C GLY A 441 -50.87 47.74 -18.18
N LYS A 442 -50.85 47.67 -19.52
CA LYS A 442 -50.87 48.89 -20.35
C LYS A 442 -52.11 49.82 -20.12
N ASP A 443 -53.23 49.21 -19.67
CA ASP A 443 -54.47 49.92 -19.43
C ASP A 443 -54.56 50.44 -17.98
N HIS A 444 -53.59 50.12 -17.15
CA HIS A 444 -53.55 50.40 -15.71
C HIS A 444 -52.18 50.89 -15.29
N ALA A 445 -51.74 52.05 -15.78
CA ALA A 445 -50.39 52.59 -15.57
C ALA A 445 -50.00 52.81 -14.08
N GLU A 446 -51.02 52.92 -13.20
CA GLU A 446 -50.85 53.06 -11.77
C GLU A 446 -50.46 51.78 -11.04
N ILE A 447 -50.61 50.63 -11.70
CA ILE A 447 -50.35 49.34 -11.10
C ILE A 447 -48.87 48.95 -11.26
N THR A 448 -48.22 48.69 -10.15
CA THR A 448 -46.79 48.27 -10.10
C THR A 448 -46.58 46.80 -9.70
N ARG A 449 -47.64 46.17 -9.17
CA ARG A 449 -47.56 44.74 -8.73
C ARG A 449 -48.49 43.87 -9.57
N ALA A 450 -48.04 42.73 -9.97
CA ALA A 450 -48.83 41.77 -10.74
C ALA A 450 -50.07 41.28 -9.98
N GLU A 451 -49.98 41.17 -8.65
CA GLU A 451 -51.17 40.86 -7.80
C GLU A 451 -52.33 41.80 -7.96
N ASP A 452 -52.08 43.10 -8.13
CA ASP A 452 -53.13 44.09 -8.26
C ASP A 452 -53.81 44.04 -9.66
N LEU A 453 -53.02 43.70 -10.69
CA LEU A 453 -53.56 43.42 -12.01
C LEU A 453 -54.47 42.17 -12.02
N ILE A 454 -54.00 41.09 -11.29
CA ILE A 454 -54.82 39.88 -11.12
C ILE A 454 -56.16 40.18 -10.43
N LYS A 455 -56.17 41.00 -9.38
CA LYS A 455 -57.41 41.40 -8.72
C LYS A 455 -58.39 42.09 -9.68
N ILE A 456 -57.87 42.84 -10.65
CA ILE A 456 -58.74 43.45 -11.66
C ILE A 456 -59.33 42.39 -12.59
N ALA A 457 -58.53 41.48 -13.07
CA ALA A 457 -58.97 40.34 -13.87
C ALA A 457 -60.00 39.49 -13.12
N ASP A 458 -59.78 39.24 -11.84
CA ASP A 458 -60.68 38.49 -10.97
C ASP A 458 -62.01 39.19 -10.78
N LYS A 459 -62.03 40.53 -10.55
CA LYS A 459 -63.21 41.29 -10.47
C LYS A 459 -64.06 41.26 -11.77
N ARG A 460 -63.41 41.31 -12.93
CA ARG A 460 -64.08 41.20 -14.24
C ARG A 460 -64.67 39.79 -14.43
N MET A 461 -63.95 38.75 -14.05
CA MET A 461 -64.40 37.35 -14.07
C MET A 461 -65.66 37.19 -13.17
N TYR A 462 -65.59 37.74 -11.96
CA TYR A 462 -66.74 37.69 -11.06
C TYR A 462 -67.96 38.37 -11.65
N SER A 463 -67.83 39.51 -12.34
CA SER A 463 -68.93 40.19 -13.05
C SER A 463 -69.50 39.32 -14.18
N ASP A 464 -68.63 38.62 -14.93
CA ASP A 464 -69.05 37.67 -15.95
C ASP A 464 -69.83 36.49 -15.35
N LYS A 465 -69.38 36.01 -14.16
CA LYS A 465 -70.03 34.94 -13.38
C LYS A 465 -71.41 35.35 -12.89
N GLU A 466 -71.60 36.62 -12.46
CA GLU A 466 -72.93 37.16 -12.07
C GLU A 466 -73.91 37.18 -13.27
N ILE A 467 -73.44 37.51 -14.46
CA ILE A 467 -74.28 37.50 -15.68
C ILE A 467 -74.73 36.04 -15.95
N TYR A 468 -73.85 35.05 -15.87
CA TYR A 468 -74.21 33.63 -16.06
C TYR A 468 -75.29 33.19 -15.09
N TYR A 469 -75.23 33.55 -13.80
CA TYR A 469 -76.21 33.13 -12.79
C TYR A 469 -77.46 34.00 -12.75
N SER A 470 -77.50 35.13 -13.45
CA SER A 470 -78.75 35.95 -13.60
C SER A 470 -79.68 35.36 -14.64
N ASP A 471 -79.25 34.48 -15.51
CA ASP A 471 -80.16 33.75 -16.42
C ASP A 471 -80.96 32.71 -15.61
N ALA A 472 -82.32 32.77 -15.75
CA ALA A 472 -83.22 31.90 -15.00
C ALA A 472 -82.99 30.42 -15.18
N ARG A 473 -82.18 29.99 -16.22
CA ARG A 473 -81.78 28.60 -16.47
C ARG A 473 -80.68 28.17 -15.58
N HIS A 474 -79.90 29.09 -14.98
CA HIS A 474 -78.68 28.86 -14.22
C HIS A 474 -78.78 29.36 -12.78
N GLU A 475 -79.98 29.67 -12.28
CA GLU A 475 -80.20 30.19 -10.93
C GLU A 475 -79.53 29.36 -9.86
N ARG A 476 -78.61 29.98 -9.08
CA ARG A 476 -77.99 29.29 -7.93
C ARG A 476 -79.11 28.88 -6.98
N ARG A 477 -79.42 27.61 -6.87
CA ARG A 477 -80.23 27.11 -5.77
C ARG A 477 -79.50 27.42 -4.44
N ASN A 478 -79.87 28.52 -3.83
CA ASN A 478 -79.51 28.85 -2.48
C ASN A 478 -80.16 27.83 -1.56
N ARG A 479 -79.27 26.91 -1.08
CA ARG A 479 -79.48 26.21 0.18
C ARG A 479 -78.17 26.00 0.88
#